data_ed479874d5b241981106f57f5d9a7ad5
#
_entry.id   ed479874d5b241981106f57f5d9a7ad5
#
_cell.length_a   1.000
_cell.length_b   1.000
_cell.length_c   1.000
_cell.angle_alpha   90.00
_cell.angle_beta   90.00
_cell.angle_gamma   90.00
#
_symmetry.space_group_name_H-M   'P 1'
#
loop_
_entity.id
_entity.type
_entity.pdbx_description
1 polymer ?
#
loop_
_entity_poly.entity_id
_entity_poly.type
_entity_poly.pdbx_seq_one_letter_code
_entity_poly.pdbx_strand_id
1 'polypeptide(L)'
;SVLAANGITAHIYPELMPTPSLSFAVRELKCAAGICVTASHNPAKYNGYKVYGSDGCQITLEMADKILNAINEVDAFDDVKTMDFDEALKAGKVQYITDEVVDKFLTCVQEQSINPGAKGNLKVVYTPLNGTGLRCVTSILDRIGIKDVTVVPEQKMPDGHFPTCPFPNPEIREALQKGLELCEKVHPDLLLATDPDCDRVGIAVNQNGEYQLLTGNEVGVLLLDYIAKCRIQNGTMPKNPVAVKTIVTTDMANRVAEKYGIELREVLTGFKFIGEQIGLLEKEGQRDRYIFGFEESYGYLSGGYVRDKDAVVAS
;
A
#
# COMPACT_ATOMS: atom_id res chain seq x y z
N SER A 1 -17.11 12.53 14.70
CA SER A 1 -18.28 12.81 15.54
C SER A 1 -18.86 11.55 16.19
N VAL A 2 -19.17 10.48 15.45
CA VAL A 2 -19.77 9.24 16.01
C VAL A 2 -18.87 8.56 17.05
N LEU A 3 -17.59 8.30 16.73
CA LEU A 3 -16.65 7.69 17.67
C LEU A 3 -16.52 8.49 18.96
N ALA A 4 -16.39 9.81 18.84
CA ALA A 4 -16.28 10.71 19.99
C ALA A 4 -17.53 10.69 20.90
N ALA A 5 -18.73 10.67 20.29
CA ALA A 5 -20.00 10.56 21.03
C ALA A 5 -20.14 9.26 21.82
N ASN A 6 -19.46 8.19 21.37
CA ASN A 6 -19.41 6.91 22.04
C ASN A 6 -18.18 6.75 22.96
N GLY A 7 -17.50 7.84 23.31
CA GLY A 7 -16.37 7.83 24.25
C GLY A 7 -15.06 7.30 23.69
N ILE A 8 -14.97 7.10 22.37
CA ILE A 8 -13.78 6.58 21.68
C ILE A 8 -12.93 7.76 21.17
N THR A 9 -11.65 7.78 21.53
CA THR A 9 -10.70 8.74 20.97
C THR A 9 -10.31 8.31 19.56
N ALA A 10 -10.50 9.21 18.59
CA ALA A 10 -10.18 8.98 17.19
C ALA A 10 -8.93 9.76 16.77
N HIS A 11 -7.96 9.07 16.19
CA HIS A 11 -6.84 9.68 15.50
C HIS A 11 -7.15 9.73 14.01
N ILE A 12 -7.05 10.91 13.39
CA ILE A 12 -7.37 11.11 11.98
C ILE A 12 -6.23 11.83 11.27
N TYR A 13 -5.97 11.46 10.02
CA TYR A 13 -5.08 12.25 9.18
C TYR A 13 -5.74 13.58 8.81
N PRO A 14 -4.98 14.69 8.77
CA PRO A 14 -5.52 15.98 8.34
C PRO A 14 -5.78 16.08 6.84
N GLU A 15 -5.26 15.12 6.07
CA GLU A 15 -5.39 15.01 4.61
C GLU A 15 -5.59 13.55 4.20
N LEU A 16 -5.91 13.33 2.92
CA LEU A 16 -6.02 11.98 2.37
C LEU A 16 -4.64 11.32 2.31
N MET A 17 -4.52 10.12 2.85
CA MET A 17 -3.26 9.39 2.96
C MET A 17 -3.39 7.96 2.41
N PRO A 18 -2.27 7.36 1.98
CA PRO A 18 -2.22 5.97 1.53
C PRO A 18 -2.76 4.98 2.57
N THR A 19 -3.51 3.97 2.13
CA THR A 19 -4.01 2.89 2.99
C THR A 19 -2.91 2.24 3.86
N PRO A 20 -1.69 1.93 3.35
CA PRO A 20 -0.64 1.37 4.21
C PRO A 20 -0.21 2.31 5.36
N SER A 21 -0.33 3.62 5.19
CA SER A 21 -0.04 4.56 6.28
C SER A 21 -1.01 4.40 7.46
N LEU A 22 -2.26 3.98 7.21
CA LEU A 22 -3.21 3.65 8.29
C LEU A 22 -2.76 2.38 9.04
N SER A 23 -2.39 1.32 8.33
CA SER A 23 -1.85 0.10 8.96
C SER A 23 -0.66 0.43 9.86
N PHE A 24 0.24 1.31 9.40
CA PHE A 24 1.35 1.82 10.18
C PHE A 24 0.90 2.62 11.42
N ALA A 25 0.01 3.60 11.24
CA ALA A 25 -0.46 4.47 12.33
C ALA A 25 -1.19 3.70 13.43
N VAL A 26 -1.99 2.69 13.08
CA VAL A 26 -2.65 1.81 14.06
C VAL A 26 -1.63 1.17 15.00
N ARG A 27 -0.52 0.67 14.45
CA ARG A 27 0.56 0.03 15.22
C ARG A 27 1.38 1.05 16.01
N GLU A 28 1.81 2.14 15.36
CA GLU A 28 2.65 3.19 15.98
C GLU A 28 1.94 3.89 17.14
N LEU A 29 0.67 4.23 16.95
CA LEU A 29 -0.16 4.90 17.97
C LEU A 29 -0.85 3.93 18.93
N LYS A 30 -0.63 2.62 18.74
CA LYS A 30 -1.25 1.55 19.56
C LYS A 30 -2.78 1.65 19.62
N CYS A 31 -3.39 1.93 18.48
CA CYS A 31 -4.84 2.01 18.37
C CYS A 31 -5.49 0.63 18.51
N ALA A 32 -6.70 0.58 19.03
CA ALA A 32 -7.48 -0.66 19.13
C ALA A 32 -7.96 -1.16 17.75
N ALA A 33 -8.21 -0.23 16.82
CA ALA A 33 -8.66 -0.51 15.46
C ALA A 33 -8.31 0.64 14.52
N GLY A 34 -8.35 0.37 13.21
CA GLY A 34 -8.25 1.37 12.15
C GLY A 34 -9.39 1.25 11.16
N ILE A 35 -9.77 2.35 10.55
CA ILE A 35 -10.83 2.41 9.55
C ILE A 35 -10.34 3.22 8.35
N CYS A 36 -10.48 2.64 7.16
CA CYS A 36 -10.25 3.32 5.89
C CYS A 36 -11.52 3.26 5.04
N VAL A 37 -12.00 4.44 4.62
CA VAL A 37 -13.14 4.54 3.69
C VAL A 37 -12.57 4.71 2.30
N THR A 38 -12.64 3.65 1.49
CA THR A 38 -12.09 3.61 0.13
C THR A 38 -12.76 2.54 -0.71
N ALA A 39 -12.99 2.84 -1.97
CA ALA A 39 -13.38 1.84 -2.98
C ALA A 39 -12.15 1.29 -3.73
N SER A 40 -10.90 1.61 -3.27
CA SER A 40 -9.66 1.27 -3.95
C SER A 40 -9.69 1.77 -5.41
N HIS A 41 -9.47 0.89 -6.35
CA HIS A 41 -9.43 1.16 -7.80
C HIS A 41 -10.80 1.06 -8.50
N ASN A 42 -11.90 0.90 -7.76
CA ASN A 42 -13.23 0.83 -8.36
C ASN A 42 -13.74 2.20 -8.82
N PRO A 43 -14.65 2.23 -9.81
CA PRO A 43 -15.29 3.48 -10.26
C PRO A 43 -15.95 4.29 -9.15
N ALA A 44 -16.05 5.61 -9.34
CA ALA A 44 -16.54 6.60 -8.37
C ALA A 44 -17.92 6.29 -7.73
N LYS A 45 -18.76 5.51 -8.40
CA LYS A 45 -20.09 5.09 -7.88
C LYS A 45 -20.01 4.08 -6.71
N TYR A 46 -18.87 3.44 -6.52
CA TYR A 46 -18.64 2.49 -5.43
C TYR A 46 -17.98 3.16 -4.24
N ASN A 47 -18.20 2.61 -3.07
CA ASN A 47 -17.47 2.95 -1.87
C ASN A 47 -17.17 1.66 -1.10
N GLY A 48 -16.24 1.73 -0.14
CA GLY A 48 -15.82 0.61 0.67
C GLY A 48 -15.45 1.02 2.09
N TYR A 49 -15.42 0.05 2.96
CA TYR A 49 -15.13 0.25 4.38
C TYR A 49 -14.17 -0.87 4.83
N LYS A 50 -12.88 -0.53 4.91
CA LYS A 50 -11.83 -1.45 5.37
C LYS A 50 -11.62 -1.26 6.87
N VAL A 51 -11.66 -2.35 7.64
CA VAL A 51 -11.42 -2.36 9.10
C VAL A 51 -10.12 -3.10 9.39
N TYR A 52 -9.31 -2.52 10.25
CA TYR A 52 -8.01 -3.04 10.68
C TYR A 52 -8.03 -3.33 12.18
N GLY A 53 -7.44 -4.43 12.59
CA GLY A 53 -7.19 -4.75 13.99
C GLY A 53 -6.01 -3.97 14.57
N SER A 54 -5.78 -4.11 15.86
CA SER A 54 -4.68 -3.44 16.59
C SER A 54 -3.28 -3.84 16.10
N ASP A 55 -3.18 -4.96 15.39
CA ASP A 55 -1.95 -5.44 14.73
C ASP A 55 -1.67 -4.76 13.38
N GLY A 56 -2.60 -3.90 12.91
CA GLY A 56 -2.52 -3.22 11.62
C GLY A 56 -2.89 -4.10 10.42
N CYS A 57 -3.39 -5.32 10.63
CA CYS A 57 -3.91 -6.19 9.58
C CYS A 57 -5.41 -5.95 9.36
N GLN A 58 -5.90 -6.11 8.15
CA GLN A 58 -7.34 -6.16 7.93
C GLN A 58 -7.95 -7.33 8.72
N ILE A 59 -9.13 -7.10 9.31
CA ILE A 59 -9.79 -8.08 10.18
C ILE A 59 -10.07 -9.40 9.47
N THR A 60 -10.07 -10.49 10.25
CA THR A 60 -10.42 -11.83 9.78
C THR A 60 -11.91 -11.93 9.42
N LEU A 61 -12.28 -12.98 8.68
CA LEU A 61 -13.70 -13.24 8.34
C LEU A 61 -14.57 -13.38 9.60
N GLU A 62 -14.10 -14.11 10.62
CA GLU A 62 -14.82 -14.27 11.89
C GLU A 62 -15.10 -12.92 12.58
N MET A 63 -14.11 -12.02 12.60
CA MET A 63 -14.29 -10.70 13.19
C MET A 63 -15.22 -9.83 12.33
N ALA A 64 -15.13 -9.93 11.01
CA ALA A 64 -16.03 -9.22 10.10
C ALA A 64 -17.49 -9.64 10.31
N ASP A 65 -17.76 -10.95 10.47
CA ASP A 65 -19.10 -11.47 10.77
C ASP A 65 -19.64 -10.96 12.11
N LYS A 66 -18.80 -10.90 13.16
CA LYS A 66 -19.19 -10.32 14.46
C LYS A 66 -19.57 -8.85 14.33
N ILE A 67 -18.78 -8.06 13.58
CA ILE A 67 -19.06 -6.64 13.34
C ILE A 67 -20.34 -6.48 12.54
N LEU A 68 -20.52 -7.26 11.47
CA LEU A 68 -21.72 -7.21 10.63
C LEU A 68 -22.99 -7.55 11.43
N ASN A 69 -22.92 -8.56 12.29
CA ASN A 69 -24.05 -8.89 13.17
C ASN A 69 -24.38 -7.73 14.11
N ALA A 70 -23.38 -7.10 14.72
CA ALA A 70 -23.59 -5.94 15.58
C ALA A 70 -24.17 -4.74 14.80
N ILE A 71 -23.73 -4.51 13.55
CA ILE A 71 -24.30 -3.46 12.67
C ILE A 71 -25.78 -3.72 12.40
N ASN A 72 -26.19 -4.98 12.18
CA ASN A 72 -27.56 -5.33 11.89
C ASN A 72 -28.53 -5.14 13.10
N GLU A 73 -27.99 -4.98 14.31
CA GLU A 73 -28.75 -4.70 15.53
C GLU A 73 -28.96 -3.19 15.77
N VAL A 74 -28.33 -2.33 14.97
CA VAL A 74 -28.33 -0.86 15.14
C VAL A 74 -29.24 -0.22 14.10
N ASP A 75 -30.18 0.62 14.53
CA ASP A 75 -30.90 1.52 13.63
C ASP A 75 -29.99 2.72 13.30
N ALA A 76 -29.69 2.90 11.99
CA ALA A 76 -28.78 3.92 11.52
C ALA A 76 -29.29 5.35 11.74
N PHE A 77 -30.58 5.56 12.00
CA PHE A 77 -31.20 6.85 12.20
C PHE A 77 -31.48 7.14 13.69
N ASP A 78 -31.95 6.15 14.43
CA ASP A 78 -32.43 6.33 15.80
C ASP A 78 -31.34 6.01 16.85
N ASP A 79 -30.45 5.06 16.60
CA ASP A 79 -29.44 4.61 17.58
C ASP A 79 -28.09 5.34 17.46
N VAL A 80 -27.80 6.03 16.34
CA VAL A 80 -26.49 6.64 16.10
C VAL A 80 -26.34 7.92 16.90
N LYS A 81 -25.46 7.90 17.91
CA LYS A 81 -25.05 9.07 18.68
C LYS A 81 -24.01 9.86 17.91
N THR A 82 -24.17 11.17 17.86
CA THR A 82 -23.22 12.11 17.27
C THR A 82 -22.83 13.20 18.25
N MET A 83 -21.65 13.75 18.06
CA MET A 83 -21.12 14.93 18.73
C MET A 83 -20.63 15.91 17.66
N ASP A 84 -20.72 17.19 17.92
CA ASP A 84 -20.12 18.19 17.04
C ASP A 84 -18.62 17.92 16.88
N PHE A 85 -18.10 18.10 15.66
CA PHE A 85 -16.72 17.77 15.36
C PHE A 85 -15.73 18.69 16.06
N ASP A 86 -16.00 19.99 16.08
CA ASP A 86 -15.13 20.99 16.72
C ASP A 86 -15.16 20.86 18.24
N GLU A 87 -16.30 20.50 18.82
CA GLU A 87 -16.40 20.17 20.25
C GLU A 87 -15.60 18.89 20.57
N ALA A 88 -15.68 17.85 19.73
CA ALA A 88 -14.90 16.63 19.91
C ALA A 88 -13.38 16.89 19.81
N LEU A 89 -12.97 17.78 18.90
CA LEU A 89 -11.59 18.21 18.75
C LEU A 89 -11.09 18.97 19.98
N LYS A 90 -11.87 19.97 20.46
CA LYS A 90 -11.55 20.74 21.68
C LYS A 90 -11.49 19.88 22.93
N ALA A 91 -12.33 18.84 23.01
CA ALA A 91 -12.34 17.88 24.10
C ALA A 91 -11.22 16.82 24.02
N GLY A 92 -10.38 16.85 22.97
CA GLY A 92 -9.32 15.86 22.73
C GLY A 92 -9.82 14.47 22.37
N LYS A 93 -11.11 14.34 22.00
CA LYS A 93 -11.72 13.09 21.54
C LYS A 93 -11.42 12.81 20.08
N VAL A 94 -11.06 13.83 19.31
CA VAL A 94 -10.50 13.74 17.97
C VAL A 94 -9.11 14.38 18.02
N GLN A 95 -8.12 13.70 17.47
CA GLN A 95 -6.74 14.17 17.43
C GLN A 95 -6.20 13.99 16.01
N TYR A 96 -5.52 15.01 15.49
CA TYR A 96 -4.84 14.87 14.20
C TYR A 96 -3.55 14.07 14.35
N ILE A 97 -3.35 13.14 13.42
CA ILE A 97 -2.08 12.43 13.25
C ILE A 97 -1.05 13.43 12.71
N THR A 98 0.10 13.49 13.36
CA THR A 98 1.14 14.48 13.05
C THR A 98 2.04 14.02 11.91
N ASP A 99 2.73 14.98 11.30
CA ASP A 99 3.77 14.71 10.29
C ASP A 99 4.90 13.80 10.81
N GLU A 100 5.13 13.76 12.12
CA GLU A 100 6.12 12.85 12.73
C GLU A 100 5.75 11.38 12.46
N VAL A 101 4.47 11.01 12.54
CA VAL A 101 4.02 9.64 12.24
C VAL A 101 4.20 9.32 10.76
N VAL A 102 3.91 10.29 9.88
CA VAL A 102 4.14 10.14 8.43
C VAL A 102 5.63 9.99 8.13
N ASP A 103 6.48 10.77 8.78
CA ASP A 103 7.94 10.69 8.61
C ASP A 103 8.50 9.35 9.08
N LYS A 104 8.02 8.83 10.20
CA LYS A 104 8.37 7.49 10.68
C LYS A 104 7.93 6.41 9.69
N PHE A 105 6.72 6.52 9.12
CA PHE A 105 6.27 5.60 8.07
C PHE A 105 7.22 5.62 6.88
N LEU A 106 7.53 6.79 6.34
CA LEU A 106 8.45 6.94 5.21
C LEU A 106 9.88 6.47 5.54
N THR A 107 10.31 6.62 6.78
CA THR A 107 11.60 6.08 7.24
C THR A 107 11.60 4.55 7.21
N CYS A 108 10.54 3.90 7.70
CA CYS A 108 10.40 2.45 7.61
C CYS A 108 10.35 1.96 6.15
N VAL A 109 9.70 2.71 5.25
CA VAL A 109 9.71 2.43 3.80
C VAL A 109 11.14 2.53 3.26
N GLN A 110 11.85 3.61 3.57
CA GLN A 110 13.23 3.84 3.12
C GLN A 110 14.19 2.75 3.59
N GLU A 111 14.00 2.23 4.80
CA GLU A 111 14.79 1.11 5.37
C GLU A 111 14.65 -0.19 4.57
N GLN A 112 13.61 -0.32 3.74
CA GLN A 112 13.46 -1.47 2.83
C GLN A 112 14.35 -1.36 1.59
N SER A 113 14.99 -0.22 1.34
CA SER A 113 15.94 -0.05 0.23
C SER A 113 17.17 -0.95 0.43
N ILE A 114 17.35 -1.89 -0.49
CA ILE A 114 18.39 -2.92 -0.36
C ILE A 114 19.74 -2.42 -0.90
N ASN A 115 19.72 -1.52 -1.87
CA ASN A 115 20.90 -0.93 -2.50
C ASN A 115 20.88 0.60 -2.42
N PRO A 116 21.01 1.21 -1.24
CA PRO A 116 20.88 2.67 -1.07
C PRO A 116 21.94 3.48 -1.83
N GLY A 117 22.97 2.82 -2.36
CA GLY A 117 24.02 3.43 -3.18
C GLY A 117 23.80 3.28 -4.70
N ALA A 118 22.83 2.50 -5.14
CA ALA A 118 22.48 2.35 -6.55
C ALA A 118 21.73 3.59 -7.06
N LYS A 119 22.42 4.71 -7.14
CA LYS A 119 21.89 5.97 -7.68
C LYS A 119 22.03 5.94 -9.20
N GLY A 120 20.95 5.64 -9.89
CA GLY A 120 20.85 5.89 -11.34
C GLY A 120 20.27 7.28 -11.59
N ASN A 121 20.57 7.85 -12.76
CA ASN A 121 19.86 9.03 -13.29
C ASN A 121 18.49 8.60 -13.86
N LEU A 122 17.70 7.87 -13.06
CA LEU A 122 16.41 7.36 -13.48
C LEU A 122 15.44 8.51 -13.65
N LYS A 123 14.83 8.61 -14.83
CA LYS A 123 13.79 9.56 -15.15
C LYS A 123 12.42 8.89 -15.06
N VAL A 124 11.56 9.40 -14.22
CA VAL A 124 10.27 8.77 -13.87
C VAL A 124 9.12 9.70 -14.24
N VAL A 125 8.09 9.15 -14.87
CA VAL A 125 6.75 9.75 -14.88
C VAL A 125 5.92 9.05 -13.81
N TYR A 126 5.24 9.83 -12.97
CA TYR A 126 4.39 9.29 -11.90
C TYR A 126 2.96 9.79 -12.01
N THR A 127 1.99 8.90 -11.82
CA THR A 127 0.59 9.26 -11.65
C THR A 127 -0.01 8.61 -10.40
N PRO A 128 -0.60 9.40 -9.48
CA PRO A 128 -1.40 8.88 -8.38
C PRO A 128 -2.84 8.53 -8.78
N LEU A 129 -3.22 8.61 -10.07
CA LEU A 129 -4.58 8.37 -10.58
C LEU A 129 -5.68 9.12 -9.80
N ASN A 130 -5.46 10.42 -9.53
CA ASN A 130 -6.32 11.26 -8.70
C ASN A 130 -6.53 10.70 -7.27
N GLY A 131 -5.55 9.97 -6.75
CA GLY A 131 -5.57 9.34 -5.44
C GLY A 131 -4.64 10.00 -4.42
N THR A 132 -4.27 9.24 -3.40
CA THR A 132 -3.59 9.70 -2.19
C THR A 132 -2.07 9.60 -2.23
N GLY A 133 -1.50 9.00 -3.30
CA GLY A 133 -0.08 8.61 -3.34
C GLY A 133 0.91 9.77 -3.51
N LEU A 134 0.47 10.95 -3.98
CA LEU A 134 1.35 12.05 -4.37
C LEU A 134 2.43 12.34 -3.33
N ARG A 135 2.03 12.64 -2.10
CA ARG A 135 2.94 13.05 -1.02
C ARG A 135 3.95 11.95 -0.68
N CYS A 136 3.47 10.74 -0.43
CA CYS A 136 4.32 9.66 0.05
C CYS A 136 5.26 9.12 -1.04
N VAL A 137 4.74 8.88 -2.26
CA VAL A 137 5.55 8.33 -3.35
C VAL A 137 6.61 9.32 -3.81
N THR A 138 6.27 10.60 -4.01
CA THR A 138 7.28 11.59 -4.40
C THR A 138 8.32 11.81 -3.31
N SER A 139 7.91 11.78 -2.03
CA SER A 139 8.84 11.89 -0.91
C SER A 139 9.80 10.72 -0.82
N ILE A 140 9.33 9.48 -1.02
CA ILE A 140 10.23 8.31 -0.95
C ILE A 140 11.19 8.26 -2.13
N LEU A 141 10.73 8.58 -3.35
CA LEU A 141 11.59 8.69 -4.53
C LEU A 141 12.69 9.73 -4.29
N ASP A 142 12.33 10.89 -3.73
CA ASP A 142 13.31 11.93 -3.36
C ASP A 142 14.32 11.45 -2.31
N ARG A 143 13.87 10.76 -1.24
CA ARG A 143 14.73 10.23 -0.17
C ARG A 143 15.74 9.19 -0.68
N ILE A 144 15.33 8.34 -1.64
CA ILE A 144 16.23 7.34 -2.24
C ILE A 144 17.09 7.91 -3.38
N GLY A 145 16.93 9.20 -3.72
CA GLY A 145 17.79 9.93 -4.64
C GLY A 145 17.30 9.97 -6.09
N ILE A 146 16.07 9.54 -6.37
CA ILE A 146 15.42 9.71 -7.68
C ILE A 146 14.80 11.09 -7.71
N LYS A 147 15.46 12.04 -8.43
CA LYS A 147 15.10 13.47 -8.44
C LYS A 147 14.35 13.89 -9.70
N ASP A 148 14.54 13.18 -10.82
CA ASP A 148 13.86 13.49 -12.08
C ASP A 148 12.50 12.79 -12.15
N VAL A 149 11.52 13.36 -11.43
CA VAL A 149 10.16 12.83 -11.35
C VAL A 149 9.18 13.85 -11.91
N THR A 150 8.52 13.49 -13.01
CA THR A 150 7.46 14.30 -13.63
C THR A 150 6.09 13.70 -13.28
N VAL A 151 5.28 14.45 -12.53
CA VAL A 151 3.93 14.00 -12.15
C VAL A 151 2.92 14.39 -13.21
N VAL A 152 2.00 13.45 -13.57
CA VAL A 152 0.91 13.70 -14.53
C VAL A 152 -0.01 14.81 -14.00
N PRO A 153 -0.07 16.00 -14.65
CA PRO A 153 -0.73 17.18 -14.09
C PRO A 153 -2.24 16.97 -13.83
N GLU A 154 -2.93 16.31 -14.75
CA GLU A 154 -4.38 16.10 -14.71
C GLU A 154 -4.81 15.10 -13.64
N GLN A 155 -3.89 14.24 -13.19
CA GLN A 155 -4.15 13.18 -12.22
C GLN A 155 -3.45 13.41 -10.88
N LYS A 156 -2.76 14.55 -10.73
CA LYS A 156 -1.91 14.86 -9.58
C LYS A 156 -2.68 15.01 -8.28
N MET A 157 -3.82 15.71 -8.32
CA MET A 157 -4.60 16.01 -7.12
C MET A 157 -5.71 14.96 -6.91
N PRO A 158 -6.03 14.64 -5.66
CA PRO A 158 -7.16 13.77 -5.37
C PRO A 158 -8.47 14.31 -5.94
N ASP A 159 -9.20 13.46 -6.68
CA ASP A 159 -10.51 13.77 -7.21
C ASP A 159 -11.35 12.49 -7.29
N GLY A 160 -12.35 12.36 -6.42
CA GLY A 160 -13.23 11.19 -6.35
C GLY A 160 -14.15 11.00 -7.55
N HIS A 161 -14.19 11.95 -8.50
CA HIS A 161 -14.91 11.79 -9.77
C HIS A 161 -14.07 11.12 -10.86
N PHE A 162 -12.74 11.02 -10.67
CA PHE A 162 -11.80 10.43 -11.63
C PHE A 162 -12.02 10.89 -13.08
N PRO A 163 -11.94 12.21 -13.37
CA PRO A 163 -12.40 12.79 -14.65
C PRO A 163 -11.63 12.29 -15.86
N THR A 164 -10.38 11.85 -15.67
CA THR A 164 -9.51 11.35 -16.75
C THR A 164 -9.37 9.84 -16.77
N CYS A 165 -9.89 9.15 -15.74
CA CYS A 165 -9.76 7.72 -15.58
C CYS A 165 -10.95 7.15 -14.78
N PRO A 166 -12.13 6.94 -15.40
CA PRO A 166 -13.33 6.47 -14.70
C PRO A 166 -13.18 5.12 -13.99
N PHE A 167 -12.15 4.35 -14.35
CA PHE A 167 -11.75 3.11 -13.71
C PHE A 167 -10.26 3.19 -13.33
N PRO A 168 -9.92 3.77 -12.15
CA PRO A 168 -8.55 4.11 -11.76
C PRO A 168 -7.74 2.90 -11.29
N ASN A 169 -7.67 1.86 -12.13
CA ASN A 169 -6.95 0.63 -11.87
C ASN A 169 -5.63 0.60 -12.65
N PRO A 170 -4.46 0.61 -12.01
CA PRO A 170 -3.16 0.62 -12.68
C PRO A 170 -2.86 -0.68 -13.46
N GLU A 171 -3.70 -1.71 -13.35
CA GLU A 171 -3.61 -2.94 -14.13
C GLU A 171 -4.06 -2.74 -15.59
N ILE A 172 -4.89 -1.74 -15.85
CA ILE A 172 -5.47 -1.51 -17.17
C ILE A 172 -4.79 -0.36 -17.91
N ARG A 173 -4.52 -0.58 -19.20
CA ARG A 173 -3.82 0.39 -20.04
C ARG A 173 -4.53 1.74 -20.13
N GLU A 174 -5.86 1.74 -20.15
CA GLU A 174 -6.69 2.92 -20.24
C GLU A 174 -6.49 3.86 -19.03
N ALA A 175 -6.25 3.31 -17.85
CA ALA A 175 -5.96 4.10 -16.65
C ALA A 175 -4.60 4.83 -16.77
N LEU A 176 -3.66 4.23 -17.48
CA LEU A 176 -2.32 4.76 -17.67
C LEU A 176 -2.21 5.72 -18.87
N GLN A 177 -3.29 5.93 -19.63
CA GLN A 177 -3.27 6.67 -20.88
C GLN A 177 -2.64 8.06 -20.74
N LYS A 178 -3.01 8.85 -19.71
CA LYS A 178 -2.42 10.17 -19.46
C LYS A 178 -0.94 10.11 -19.11
N GLY A 179 -0.53 9.11 -18.37
CA GLY A 179 0.88 8.84 -18.09
C GLY A 179 1.66 8.49 -19.35
N LEU A 180 1.11 7.62 -20.20
CA LEU A 180 1.73 7.22 -21.48
C LEU A 180 1.85 8.40 -22.46
N GLU A 181 0.81 9.24 -22.58
CA GLU A 181 0.86 10.49 -23.37
C GLU A 181 1.95 11.47 -22.89
N LEU A 182 2.18 11.52 -21.57
CA LEU A 182 3.26 12.31 -21.01
C LEU A 182 4.63 11.66 -21.27
N CYS A 183 4.71 10.32 -21.20
CA CYS A 183 5.94 9.58 -21.52
C CYS A 183 6.42 9.83 -22.95
N GLU A 184 5.53 9.95 -23.92
CA GLU A 184 5.87 10.27 -25.31
C GLU A 184 6.51 11.67 -25.45
N LYS A 185 6.23 12.60 -24.51
CA LYS A 185 6.76 13.97 -24.52
C LYS A 185 8.08 14.10 -23.77
N VAL A 186 8.20 13.40 -22.62
CA VAL A 186 9.34 13.60 -21.71
C VAL A 186 10.36 12.46 -21.76
N HIS A 187 10.02 11.35 -22.41
CA HIS A 187 10.88 10.18 -22.60
C HIS A 187 11.52 9.68 -21.29
N PRO A 188 10.71 9.26 -20.29
CA PRO A 188 11.24 8.68 -19.07
C PRO A 188 11.73 7.25 -19.29
N ASP A 189 12.48 6.74 -18.32
CA ASP A 189 12.85 5.31 -18.27
C ASP A 189 11.68 4.46 -17.75
N LEU A 190 10.87 5.05 -16.85
CA LEU A 190 9.81 4.35 -16.13
C LEU A 190 8.57 5.24 -15.96
N LEU A 191 7.39 4.64 -16.16
CA LEU A 191 6.11 5.15 -15.70
C LEU A 191 5.69 4.35 -14.45
N LEU A 192 5.40 5.07 -13.36
CA LEU A 192 4.77 4.54 -12.14
C LEU A 192 3.34 5.04 -12.04
N ALA A 193 2.41 4.16 -11.68
CA ALA A 193 1.02 4.50 -11.40
C ALA A 193 0.54 3.80 -10.14
N THR A 194 0.06 4.56 -9.15
CA THR A 194 -0.58 3.99 -7.95
C THR A 194 -2.09 4.12 -8.06
N ASP A 195 -2.82 3.14 -7.54
CA ASP A 195 -4.28 3.24 -7.43
C ASP A 195 -4.68 4.32 -6.40
N PRO A 196 -5.96 4.72 -6.34
CA PRO A 196 -6.36 5.88 -5.53
C PRO A 196 -6.02 5.79 -4.04
N ASP A 197 -6.11 4.63 -3.42
CA ASP A 197 -5.73 4.45 -2.02
C ASP A 197 -4.27 3.99 -1.83
N CYS A 198 -3.49 3.99 -2.92
CA CYS A 198 -2.05 3.81 -2.95
C CYS A 198 -1.56 2.53 -2.26
N ASP A 199 -2.31 1.45 -2.46
CA ASP A 199 -1.92 0.13 -2.00
C ASP A 199 -1.45 -0.79 -3.14
N ARG A 200 -1.66 -0.40 -4.43
CA ARG A 200 -1.19 -1.06 -5.64
C ARG A 200 -0.34 -0.15 -6.49
N VAL A 201 0.61 -0.73 -7.21
CA VAL A 201 1.41 -0.01 -8.20
C VAL A 201 1.55 -0.79 -9.49
N GLY A 202 1.22 -0.13 -10.60
CA GLY A 202 1.48 -0.60 -11.96
C GLY A 202 2.64 0.18 -12.58
N ILE A 203 3.36 -0.46 -13.48
CA ILE A 203 4.50 0.15 -14.16
C ILE A 203 4.48 -0.08 -15.65
N ALA A 204 5.07 0.88 -16.40
CA ALA A 204 5.47 0.66 -17.77
C ALA A 204 6.95 1.07 -17.94
N VAL A 205 7.72 0.21 -18.60
CA VAL A 205 9.14 0.42 -18.84
C VAL A 205 9.40 0.82 -20.29
N ASN A 206 10.33 1.72 -20.49
CA ASN A 206 10.76 2.11 -21.82
C ASN A 206 11.63 1.00 -22.44
N GLN A 207 11.14 0.37 -23.50
CA GLN A 207 11.87 -0.60 -24.27
C GLN A 207 12.04 -0.10 -25.73
N ASN A 208 13.20 0.47 -26.02
CA ASN A 208 13.53 1.02 -27.34
C ASN A 208 12.56 2.10 -27.86
N GLY A 209 12.01 2.92 -26.95
CA GLY A 209 11.08 4.00 -27.29
C GLY A 209 9.60 3.62 -27.15
N GLU A 210 9.29 2.36 -26.91
CA GLU A 210 7.94 1.87 -26.62
C GLU A 210 7.77 1.61 -25.11
N TYR A 211 6.62 1.98 -24.54
CA TYR A 211 6.31 1.75 -23.13
C TYR A 211 5.53 0.44 -22.98
N GLN A 212 6.21 -0.55 -22.43
CA GLN A 212 5.65 -1.86 -22.16
C GLN A 212 5.15 -1.96 -20.73
N LEU A 213 3.86 -2.25 -20.57
CA LEU A 213 3.26 -2.52 -19.27
C LEU A 213 3.68 -3.89 -18.78
N LEU A 214 4.05 -3.96 -17.50
CA LEU A 214 4.33 -5.24 -16.84
C LEU A 214 3.13 -5.63 -15.97
N THR A 215 2.81 -6.92 -15.99
CA THR A 215 1.75 -7.49 -15.14
C THR A 215 2.20 -7.57 -13.68
N GLY A 216 1.24 -7.65 -12.75
CA GLY A 216 1.55 -7.82 -11.33
C GLY A 216 2.37 -9.07 -11.03
N ASN A 217 2.14 -10.14 -11.78
CA ASN A 217 2.94 -11.36 -11.69
C ASN A 217 4.40 -11.16 -12.13
N GLU A 218 4.63 -10.47 -13.25
CA GLU A 218 5.98 -10.18 -13.75
C GLU A 218 6.75 -9.30 -12.77
N VAL A 219 6.13 -8.21 -12.31
CA VAL A 219 6.75 -7.30 -11.33
C VAL A 219 7.04 -8.02 -10.02
N GLY A 220 6.09 -8.80 -9.50
CA GLY A 220 6.26 -9.54 -8.25
C GLY A 220 7.42 -10.54 -8.30
N VAL A 221 7.55 -11.27 -9.40
CA VAL A 221 8.67 -12.21 -9.61
C VAL A 221 10.01 -11.49 -9.75
N LEU A 222 10.05 -10.36 -10.49
CA LEU A 222 11.25 -9.54 -10.64
C LEU A 222 11.69 -8.95 -9.30
N LEU A 223 10.76 -8.45 -8.49
CA LEU A 223 11.04 -7.92 -7.15
C LEU A 223 11.54 -9.04 -6.22
N LEU A 224 10.91 -10.21 -6.23
CA LEU A 224 11.36 -11.35 -5.40
C LEU A 224 12.79 -11.78 -5.76
N ASP A 225 13.10 -11.92 -7.05
CA ASP A 225 14.47 -12.27 -7.52
C ASP A 225 15.48 -11.19 -7.13
N TYR A 226 15.13 -9.92 -7.34
CA TYR A 226 15.99 -8.78 -6.99
C TYR A 226 16.25 -8.70 -5.50
N ILE A 227 15.22 -8.77 -4.67
CA ILE A 227 15.33 -8.73 -3.20
C ILE A 227 16.22 -9.87 -2.70
N ALA A 228 15.95 -11.10 -3.16
CA ALA A 228 16.71 -12.27 -2.75
C ALA A 228 18.19 -12.17 -3.15
N LYS A 229 18.45 -11.84 -4.41
CA LYS A 229 19.80 -11.66 -4.94
C LYS A 229 20.59 -10.61 -4.18
N CYS A 230 20.01 -9.41 -4.01
CA CYS A 230 20.69 -8.30 -3.37
C CYS A 230 20.92 -8.54 -1.87
N ARG A 231 19.96 -9.15 -1.15
CA ARG A 231 20.16 -9.51 0.25
C ARG A 231 21.28 -10.53 0.44
N ILE A 232 21.42 -11.52 -0.46
CA ILE A 232 22.54 -12.47 -0.45
C ILE A 232 23.86 -11.74 -0.71
N GLN A 233 23.92 -10.89 -1.74
CA GLN A 233 25.13 -10.13 -2.09
C GLN A 233 25.59 -9.21 -0.94
N ASN A 234 24.65 -8.60 -0.24
CA ASN A 234 24.91 -7.68 0.87
C ASN A 234 25.10 -8.39 2.23
N GLY A 235 24.93 -9.72 2.29
CA GLY A 235 25.00 -10.48 3.55
C GLY A 235 23.85 -10.16 4.52
N THR A 236 22.72 -9.67 4.01
CA THR A 236 21.54 -9.28 4.80
C THR A 236 20.37 -10.24 4.66
N MET A 237 20.56 -11.37 3.96
CA MET A 237 19.53 -12.41 3.88
C MET A 237 19.32 -13.05 5.25
N PRO A 238 18.10 -13.06 5.80
CA PRO A 238 17.86 -13.70 7.08
C PRO A 238 18.04 -15.22 6.99
N LYS A 239 18.28 -15.85 8.12
CA LYS A 239 18.28 -17.31 8.22
C LYS A 239 16.85 -17.82 7.99
N ASN A 240 16.69 -18.81 7.10
CA ASN A 240 15.40 -19.36 6.70
C ASN A 240 14.40 -18.27 6.25
N PRO A 241 14.71 -17.53 5.17
CA PRO A 241 13.86 -16.42 4.69
C PRO A 241 12.49 -16.93 4.26
N VAL A 242 11.47 -16.10 4.47
CA VAL A 242 10.07 -16.39 4.11
C VAL A 242 9.58 -15.36 3.11
N ALA A 243 8.99 -15.84 2.01
CA ALA A 243 8.16 -15.04 1.11
C ALA A 243 6.74 -15.60 1.09
N VAL A 244 5.77 -14.76 0.74
CA VAL A 244 4.35 -15.16 0.74
C VAL A 244 3.70 -14.73 -0.58
N LYS A 245 2.93 -15.63 -1.21
CA LYS A 245 2.11 -15.34 -2.38
C LYS A 245 0.69 -15.88 -2.21
N THR A 246 -0.25 -15.42 -3.03
CA THR A 246 -1.58 -16.04 -3.09
C THR A 246 -1.57 -17.28 -4.00
N ILE A 247 -2.56 -18.16 -3.80
CA ILE A 247 -2.73 -19.39 -4.59
C ILE A 247 -2.95 -19.13 -6.09
N VAL A 248 -3.42 -17.94 -6.47
CA VAL A 248 -3.65 -17.54 -7.88
C VAL A 248 -2.47 -16.77 -8.48
N THR A 249 -1.47 -16.44 -7.66
CA THR A 249 -0.24 -15.79 -8.09
C THR A 249 0.68 -16.81 -8.78
N THR A 250 1.45 -16.38 -9.77
CA THR A 250 2.27 -17.22 -10.65
C THR A 250 3.19 -18.20 -9.94
N ASP A 251 3.28 -19.42 -10.47
CA ASP A 251 4.21 -20.47 -10.00
C ASP A 251 5.68 -20.19 -10.33
N MET A 252 5.97 -19.15 -11.13
CA MET A 252 7.36 -18.71 -11.33
C MET A 252 8.00 -18.28 -10.00
N ALA A 253 7.23 -17.78 -9.05
CA ALA A 253 7.70 -17.46 -7.70
C ALA A 253 8.30 -18.67 -6.97
N ASN A 254 7.76 -19.88 -7.19
CA ASN A 254 8.29 -21.13 -6.63
C ASN A 254 9.70 -21.39 -7.13
N ARG A 255 9.96 -21.16 -8.43
CA ARG A 255 11.30 -21.32 -9.02
C ARG A 255 12.31 -20.34 -8.46
N VAL A 256 11.90 -19.09 -8.23
CA VAL A 256 12.76 -18.10 -7.59
C VAL A 256 13.04 -18.49 -6.14
N ALA A 257 12.01 -18.92 -5.40
CA ALA A 257 12.17 -19.35 -4.02
C ALA A 257 13.13 -20.57 -3.90
N GLU A 258 12.96 -21.58 -4.75
CA GLU A 258 13.86 -22.74 -4.84
C GLU A 258 15.31 -22.30 -5.08
N LYS A 259 15.53 -21.40 -6.04
CA LYS A 259 16.86 -20.90 -6.42
C LYS A 259 17.61 -20.26 -5.24
N TYR A 260 16.90 -19.56 -4.37
CA TYR A 260 17.49 -18.80 -3.26
C TYR A 260 17.28 -19.42 -1.86
N GLY A 261 16.68 -20.61 -1.78
CA GLY A 261 16.40 -21.29 -0.52
C GLY A 261 15.40 -20.55 0.38
N ILE A 262 14.38 -19.94 -0.24
CA ILE A 262 13.32 -19.20 0.44
C ILE A 262 12.15 -20.14 0.75
N GLU A 263 11.64 -20.14 1.97
CA GLU A 263 10.35 -20.74 2.33
C GLU A 263 9.24 -19.93 1.68
N LEU A 264 8.62 -20.45 0.62
CA LEU A 264 7.48 -19.79 -0.02
C LEU A 264 6.18 -20.31 0.59
N ARG A 265 5.40 -19.42 1.19
CA ARG A 265 4.06 -19.72 1.72
C ARG A 265 3.00 -19.31 0.72
N GLU A 266 2.04 -20.21 0.48
CA GLU A 266 0.88 -19.91 -0.36
C GLU A 266 -0.35 -19.73 0.51
N VAL A 267 -1.08 -18.63 0.29
CA VAL A 267 -2.26 -18.28 1.05
C VAL A 267 -3.46 -18.02 0.14
N LEU A 268 -4.66 -17.92 0.70
CA LEU A 268 -5.85 -17.54 -0.06
C LEU A 268 -5.71 -16.13 -0.63
N THR A 269 -6.50 -15.81 -1.65
CA THR A 269 -6.54 -14.47 -2.28
C THR A 269 -7.00 -13.43 -1.28
N GLY A 270 -6.26 -12.34 -1.22
CA GLY A 270 -6.47 -11.20 -0.31
C GLY A 270 -5.28 -10.96 0.59
N PHE A 271 -4.74 -9.75 0.54
CA PHE A 271 -3.49 -9.39 1.23
C PHE A 271 -3.56 -9.56 2.76
N LYS A 272 -4.76 -9.56 3.36
CA LYS A 272 -4.95 -9.88 4.77
C LYS A 272 -4.36 -11.24 5.18
N PHE A 273 -4.36 -12.23 4.28
CA PHE A 273 -3.75 -13.53 4.55
C PHE A 273 -2.21 -13.47 4.47
N ILE A 274 -1.66 -12.59 3.64
CA ILE A 274 -0.21 -12.29 3.66
C ILE A 274 0.14 -11.56 4.96
N GLY A 275 -0.63 -10.55 5.34
CA GLY A 275 -0.47 -9.83 6.61
C GLY A 275 -0.56 -10.74 7.84
N GLU A 276 -1.45 -11.73 7.82
CA GLU A 276 -1.57 -12.76 8.86
C GLU A 276 -0.28 -13.59 9.00
N GLN A 277 0.35 -13.99 7.88
CA GLN A 277 1.63 -14.73 7.93
C GLN A 277 2.74 -13.90 8.58
N ILE A 278 2.79 -12.60 8.33
CA ILE A 278 3.73 -11.70 9.02
C ILE A 278 3.41 -11.65 10.53
N GLY A 279 2.14 -11.56 10.89
CA GLY A 279 1.69 -11.58 12.28
C GLY A 279 2.03 -12.89 13.01
N LEU A 280 1.93 -14.04 12.33
CA LEU A 280 2.32 -15.34 12.88
C LEU A 280 3.84 -15.38 13.14
N LEU A 281 4.65 -14.95 12.16
CA LEU A 281 6.10 -14.84 12.35
C LEU A 281 6.47 -13.88 13.49
N GLU A 282 5.74 -12.78 13.66
CA GLU A 282 5.98 -11.83 14.76
C GLU A 282 5.69 -12.46 16.14
N LYS A 283 4.59 -13.21 16.26
CA LYS A 283 4.24 -13.94 17.49
C LYS A 283 5.29 -14.99 17.87
N GLU A 284 5.95 -15.57 16.88
CA GLU A 284 7.05 -16.54 17.06
C GLU A 284 8.41 -15.86 17.31
N GLY A 285 8.50 -14.52 17.32
CA GLY A 285 9.75 -13.78 17.39
C GLY A 285 10.62 -13.89 16.13
N GLN A 286 10.01 -14.23 15.00
CA GLN A 286 10.70 -14.54 13.74
C GLN A 286 10.30 -13.59 12.60
N ARG A 287 9.73 -12.41 12.91
CA ARG A 287 9.28 -11.42 11.91
C ARG A 287 10.35 -11.10 10.85
N ASP A 288 11.61 -11.05 11.26
CA ASP A 288 12.72 -10.69 10.37
C ASP A 288 12.99 -11.73 9.28
N ARG A 289 12.41 -12.92 9.36
CA ARG A 289 12.45 -13.92 8.28
C ARG A 289 11.61 -13.49 7.07
N TYR A 290 10.57 -12.67 7.27
CA TYR A 290 9.75 -12.19 6.16
C TYR A 290 10.54 -11.19 5.31
N ILE A 291 10.67 -11.48 4.02
CA ILE A 291 11.41 -10.63 3.09
C ILE A 291 10.52 -9.98 2.03
N PHE A 292 9.45 -10.66 1.58
CA PHE A 292 8.57 -10.14 0.54
C PHE A 292 7.25 -10.92 0.47
N GLY A 293 6.17 -10.22 0.09
CA GLY A 293 4.89 -10.83 -0.26
C GLY A 293 4.20 -10.07 -1.36
N PHE A 294 3.43 -10.78 -2.20
CA PHE A 294 2.75 -10.15 -3.32
C PHE A 294 1.53 -10.92 -3.81
N GLU A 295 0.66 -10.18 -4.49
CA GLU A 295 -0.50 -10.68 -5.23
C GLU A 295 -0.36 -10.34 -6.71
N GLU A 296 -0.95 -11.16 -7.58
CA GLU A 296 -1.03 -10.91 -9.03
C GLU A 296 -1.72 -9.58 -9.36
N SER A 297 -2.57 -9.11 -8.46
CA SER A 297 -3.34 -7.86 -8.56
C SER A 297 -2.53 -6.62 -8.15
N TYR A 298 -1.23 -6.59 -8.45
CA TYR A 298 -0.35 -5.42 -8.30
C TYR A 298 -0.12 -4.96 -6.86
N GLY A 299 -0.39 -5.81 -5.88
CA GLY A 299 -0.13 -5.56 -4.46
C GLY A 299 1.17 -6.20 -3.99
N TYR A 300 2.05 -5.43 -3.38
CA TYR A 300 3.38 -5.85 -2.93
C TYR A 300 3.67 -5.34 -1.52
N LEU A 301 4.50 -6.06 -0.77
CA LEU A 301 5.03 -5.60 0.51
C LEU A 301 6.42 -6.17 0.75
N SER A 302 7.38 -5.30 1.03
CA SER A 302 8.71 -5.65 1.55
C SER A 302 8.80 -5.21 3.01
N GLY A 303 9.29 -6.11 3.89
CA GLY A 303 9.38 -5.84 5.33
C GLY A 303 8.06 -5.97 6.09
N GLY A 304 8.15 -5.91 7.42
CA GLY A 304 7.02 -6.18 8.30
C GLY A 304 6.56 -4.97 9.14
N TYR A 305 6.76 -3.75 8.68
CA TYR A 305 6.36 -2.52 9.37
C TYR A 305 4.85 -2.23 9.27
N VAL A 306 4.21 -2.69 8.20
CA VAL A 306 2.76 -2.70 7.98
C VAL A 306 2.24 -4.12 7.76
N ARG A 307 0.92 -4.30 7.63
CA ARG A 307 0.25 -5.60 7.44
C ARG A 307 -0.68 -5.60 6.22
N ASP A 308 -0.52 -4.64 5.35
CA ASP A 308 -1.25 -4.55 4.08
C ASP A 308 -0.26 -4.25 2.95
N LYS A 309 -0.69 -4.41 1.70
CA LYS A 309 0.10 -4.04 0.52
C LYS A 309 0.42 -2.56 0.54
N ASP A 310 1.60 -2.22 0.09
CA ASP A 310 2.13 -0.87 0.15
C ASP A 310 2.75 -0.46 -1.19
N ALA A 311 2.03 0.41 -1.92
CA ALA A 311 2.52 0.95 -3.18
C ALA A 311 3.69 1.94 -2.99
N VAL A 312 3.84 2.53 -1.79
CA VAL A 312 4.94 3.46 -1.52
C VAL A 312 6.28 2.71 -1.46
N VAL A 313 6.30 1.51 -0.85
CA VAL A 313 7.52 0.67 -0.79
C VAL A 313 7.81 -0.01 -2.13
N ALA A 314 6.77 -0.26 -2.93
CA ALA A 314 6.93 -0.93 -4.21
C ALA A 314 7.31 0.04 -5.35
N SER A 315 7.11 1.35 -5.15
CA SER A 315 7.49 2.41 -6.09
C SER A 315 8.98 2.71 -6.05
#